data_a355217545982ca2982c57316c5f07a4
#
_entry.id   a355217545982ca2982c57316c5f07a4
#
_cell.length_a   1.000
_cell.length_b   1.000
_cell.length_c   1.000
_cell.angle_alpha   90.00
_cell.angle_beta   90.00
_cell.angle_gamma   90.00
#
_symmetry.space_group_name_H-M   'P 1'
#
loop_
_entity.id
_entity.type
_entity.pdbx_description
1 polymer ?
#
loop_
_entity_poly.entity_id
_entity_poly.type
_entity_poly.pdbx_seq_one_letter_code
_entity_poly.pdbx_strand_id
1 'polypeptide(L)'
;RNIPYIAMKYAMTMDGKIATYTGDSKWVTGEEARKHVHQLRKRYSSIMVGIGTVLIDDPMLNCRIETGVDPIRVICDSHLRIPMESQIVKTAKHIPTIVAHAVHDEEKEKQLKEAGVDLIFSSVDGQVDFCDLVKKMAKRGIDSILIEGGGTFHGTVLKSGLVDRIYCYMAPKLIGGKEAKSP
;
A
#
# COMPACT_ATOMS: atom_id res chain seq x y z
N ARG A 1 -2.97 -11.70 19.85
CA ARG A 1 -3.68 -11.10 18.73
C ARG A 1 -3.28 -11.86 17.47
N ASN A 2 -4.26 -12.45 16.78
CA ASN A 2 -4.00 -13.26 15.58
C ASN A 2 -4.01 -12.44 14.28
N ILE A 3 -3.66 -11.17 14.35
CA ILE A 3 -3.51 -10.25 13.23
C ILE A 3 -2.28 -9.36 13.43
N PRO A 4 -1.65 -8.84 12.36
CA PRO A 4 -0.52 -7.92 12.45
C PRO A 4 -0.87 -6.62 13.18
N TYR A 5 0.13 -5.89 13.64
CA TYR A 5 -0.01 -4.48 14.01
C TYR A 5 -0.18 -3.63 12.76
N ILE A 6 -1.25 -2.86 12.66
CA ILE A 6 -1.60 -2.13 11.45
C ILE A 6 -1.44 -0.63 11.67
N ALA A 7 -0.51 -0.03 10.94
CA ALA A 7 -0.34 1.41 10.88
C ALA A 7 -0.74 1.92 9.50
N MET A 8 -1.43 3.06 9.47
CA MET A 8 -1.79 3.76 8.25
C MET A 8 -1.06 5.10 8.19
N LYS A 9 -0.49 5.41 7.03
CA LYS A 9 0.21 6.67 6.78
C LYS A 9 -0.42 7.40 5.60
N TYR A 10 -0.72 8.67 5.80
CA TYR A 10 -1.05 9.58 4.70
C TYR A 10 -0.45 10.96 4.91
N ALA A 11 -0.39 11.73 3.84
CA ALA A 11 0.03 13.12 3.85
C ALA A 11 -1.11 13.99 3.35
N MET A 12 -1.33 15.12 4.00
CA MET A 12 -2.36 16.07 3.60
C MET A 12 -1.87 17.52 3.76
N THR A 13 -2.54 18.43 3.11
CA THR A 13 -2.36 19.87 3.32
C THR A 13 -3.12 20.34 4.57
N MET A 14 -2.93 21.59 5.00
CA MET A 14 -3.63 22.17 6.15
C MET A 14 -5.16 22.21 5.95
N ASP A 15 -5.62 22.30 4.70
CA ASP A 15 -7.04 22.24 4.32
C ASP A 15 -7.54 20.81 4.04
N GLY A 16 -6.78 19.78 4.49
CA GLY A 16 -7.20 18.38 4.44
C GLY A 16 -7.21 17.77 3.04
N LYS A 17 -6.36 18.24 2.13
CA LYS A 17 -6.29 17.67 0.77
C LYS A 17 -5.08 16.77 0.60
N ILE A 18 -5.27 15.62 -0.05
CA ILE A 18 -4.20 14.64 -0.36
C ILE A 18 -3.68 14.76 -1.79
N ALA A 19 -4.46 15.37 -2.67
CA ALA A 19 -4.10 15.65 -4.05
C ALA A 19 -4.93 16.80 -4.61
N THR A 20 -4.46 17.38 -5.71
CA THR A 20 -5.24 18.33 -6.52
C THR A 20 -6.43 17.61 -7.18
N TYR A 21 -7.34 18.36 -7.80
CA TYR A 21 -8.46 17.80 -8.59
C TYR A 21 -7.94 16.97 -9.79
N THR A 22 -6.77 17.28 -10.33
CA THR A 22 -6.10 16.52 -11.39
C THR A 22 -5.44 15.23 -10.89
N GLY A 23 -5.37 15.04 -9.56
CA GLY A 23 -4.74 13.88 -8.93
C GLY A 23 -3.25 14.04 -8.64
N ASP A 24 -2.68 15.23 -8.88
CA ASP A 24 -1.28 15.48 -8.52
C ASP A 24 -1.14 15.54 -6.99
N SER A 25 -0.40 14.56 -6.47
CA SER A 25 -0.07 14.41 -5.05
C SER A 25 1.42 14.63 -4.77
N LYS A 26 2.22 14.91 -5.82
CA LYS A 26 3.66 15.09 -5.66
C LYS A 26 3.96 16.33 -4.83
N TRP A 27 4.88 16.15 -3.87
CA TRP A 27 5.41 17.22 -3.02
C TRP A 27 4.44 17.85 -2.01
N VAL A 28 3.42 17.10 -1.58
CA VAL A 28 2.62 17.53 -0.41
C VAL A 28 3.51 17.69 0.81
N THR A 29 4.49 16.80 1.04
CA THR A 29 5.40 16.84 2.21
C THR A 29 6.85 17.12 1.82
N GLY A 30 7.60 17.72 2.77
CA GLY A 30 9.03 18.03 2.64
C GLY A 30 9.96 16.80 2.73
N GLU A 31 11.27 17.06 2.63
CA GLU A 31 12.33 16.04 2.66
C GLU A 31 12.36 15.26 3.98
N GLU A 32 12.24 15.94 5.12
CA GLU A 32 12.25 15.32 6.45
C GLU A 32 11.11 14.31 6.61
N ALA A 33 9.91 14.64 6.12
CA ALA A 33 8.78 13.72 6.14
C ALA A 33 9.08 12.47 5.27
N ARG A 34 9.70 12.64 4.10
CA ARG A 34 10.11 11.52 3.25
C ARG A 34 11.17 10.64 3.92
N LYS A 35 12.16 11.22 4.58
CA LYS A 35 13.15 10.47 5.38
C LYS A 35 12.46 9.66 6.47
N HIS A 36 11.53 10.26 7.19
CA HIS A 36 10.78 9.55 8.24
C HIS A 36 9.92 8.40 7.66
N VAL A 37 9.32 8.56 6.49
CA VAL A 37 8.61 7.46 5.80
C VAL A 37 9.54 6.27 5.54
N HIS A 38 10.77 6.51 5.10
CA HIS A 38 11.74 5.42 4.92
C HIS A 38 12.17 4.77 6.24
N GLN A 39 12.22 5.53 7.35
CA GLN A 39 12.41 4.95 8.69
C GLN A 39 11.23 4.07 9.10
N LEU A 40 9.99 4.47 8.76
CA LEU A 40 8.83 3.61 8.97
C LEU A 40 8.94 2.32 8.13
N ARG A 41 9.30 2.40 6.86
CA ARG A 41 9.49 1.21 6.00
C ARG A 41 10.55 0.25 6.54
N LYS A 42 11.60 0.75 7.19
CA LYS A 42 12.58 -0.07 7.90
C LYS A 42 11.99 -0.76 9.14
N ARG A 43 11.02 -0.13 9.79
CA ARG A 43 10.46 -0.59 11.08
C ARG A 43 9.38 -1.65 10.93
N TYR A 44 8.58 -1.57 9.86
CA TYR A 44 7.46 -2.47 9.62
C TYR A 44 7.90 -3.65 8.75
N SER A 45 7.42 -4.87 9.07
CA SER A 45 7.75 -6.07 8.30
C SER A 45 7.13 -6.06 6.90
N SER A 46 6.04 -5.33 6.71
CA SER A 46 5.42 -5.18 5.40
C SER A 46 4.90 -3.78 5.12
N ILE A 47 4.84 -3.44 3.83
CA ILE A 47 4.20 -2.23 3.29
C ILE A 47 3.04 -2.65 2.39
N MET A 48 1.89 -2.00 2.55
CA MET A 48 0.69 -2.33 1.79
C MET A 48 0.11 -1.11 1.08
N VAL A 49 -0.27 -1.30 -0.18
CA VAL A 49 -0.96 -0.29 -1.00
C VAL A 49 -2.10 -0.92 -1.79
N GLY A 50 -3.07 -0.11 -2.18
CA GLY A 50 -4.06 -0.51 -3.19
C GLY A 50 -3.47 -0.44 -4.60
N ILE A 51 -4.03 -1.23 -5.52
CA ILE A 51 -3.59 -1.28 -6.93
C ILE A 51 -3.57 0.09 -7.61
N GLY A 52 -4.47 1.00 -7.25
CA GLY A 52 -4.50 2.35 -7.80
C GLY A 52 -3.18 3.11 -7.65
N THR A 53 -2.47 2.92 -6.54
CA THR A 53 -1.15 3.52 -6.31
C THR A 53 -0.11 2.96 -7.29
N VAL A 54 -0.16 1.65 -7.57
CA VAL A 54 0.76 1.02 -8.54
C VAL A 54 0.51 1.51 -9.95
N LEU A 55 -0.77 1.61 -10.35
CA LEU A 55 -1.16 2.05 -11.69
C LEU A 55 -0.82 3.52 -11.99
N ILE A 56 -0.81 4.37 -10.95
CA ILE A 56 -0.57 5.82 -11.12
C ILE A 56 0.91 6.14 -10.95
N ASP A 57 1.56 5.59 -9.92
CA ASP A 57 2.89 6.04 -9.48
C ASP A 57 4.03 5.06 -9.84
N ASP A 58 3.70 3.82 -10.23
CA ASP A 58 4.65 2.72 -10.44
C ASP A 58 5.78 2.69 -9.37
N PRO A 59 5.44 2.62 -8.08
CA PRO A 59 6.40 2.80 -7.01
C PRO A 59 7.22 1.54 -6.78
N MET A 60 8.48 1.71 -6.33
CA MET A 60 9.31 0.59 -5.86
C MET A 60 8.89 0.03 -4.50
N LEU A 61 8.29 0.82 -3.64
CA LEU A 61 7.92 0.50 -2.25
C LEU A 61 9.06 -0.10 -1.41
N ASN A 62 10.29 0.28 -1.71
CA ASN A 62 11.49 -0.18 -1.04
C ASN A 62 11.94 0.76 0.09
N CYS A 63 12.80 0.28 0.96
CA CYS A 63 13.50 1.07 1.97
C CYS A 63 14.76 1.68 1.33
N ARG A 64 14.91 3.02 1.39
CA ARG A 64 16.08 3.73 0.85
C ARG A 64 17.05 4.21 1.94
N ILE A 65 17.10 3.47 3.05
CA ILE A 65 18.06 3.70 4.13
C ILE A 65 19.16 2.66 3.98
N GLU A 66 20.41 3.11 3.98
CA GLU A 66 21.60 2.30 3.70
C GLU A 66 21.68 1.00 4.53
N THR A 67 21.24 1.04 5.78
CA THR A 67 21.19 -0.13 6.67
C THR A 67 19.80 -0.75 6.80
N GLY A 68 18.89 -0.40 5.90
CA GLY A 68 17.51 -0.87 5.92
C GLY A 68 17.34 -2.18 5.16
N VAL A 69 16.42 -3.02 5.66
CA VAL A 69 15.92 -4.17 4.92
C VAL A 69 14.61 -3.75 4.24
N ASP A 70 14.41 -4.19 3.01
CA ASP A 70 13.16 -3.92 2.30
C ASP A 70 11.99 -4.64 2.98
N PRO A 71 10.87 -3.96 3.22
CA PRO A 71 9.67 -4.61 3.73
C PRO A 71 9.05 -5.53 2.66
N ILE A 72 8.30 -6.53 3.09
CA ILE A 72 7.46 -7.32 2.19
C ILE A 72 6.42 -6.37 1.56
N ARG A 73 6.38 -6.33 0.24
CA ARG A 73 5.43 -5.48 -0.49
C ARG A 73 4.11 -6.23 -0.67
N VAL A 74 3.00 -5.60 -0.29
CA VAL A 74 1.65 -6.17 -0.40
C VAL A 74 0.78 -5.24 -1.24
N ILE A 75 0.25 -5.76 -2.33
CA ILE A 75 -0.63 -5.03 -3.24
C ILE A 75 -2.04 -5.60 -3.15
N CYS A 76 -3.02 -4.78 -2.73
CA CYS A 76 -4.43 -5.17 -2.77
C CYS A 76 -4.97 -4.88 -4.17
N ASP A 77 -5.15 -5.94 -4.95
CA ASP A 77 -5.59 -5.89 -6.35
C ASP A 77 -6.69 -6.92 -6.62
N SER A 78 -7.91 -6.57 -6.28
CA SER A 78 -9.07 -7.47 -6.36
C SER A 78 -9.21 -8.18 -7.72
N HIS A 79 -8.79 -7.55 -8.81
CA HIS A 79 -9.02 -8.02 -10.18
C HIS A 79 -7.73 -8.33 -10.97
N LEU A 80 -6.59 -8.51 -10.31
CA LEU A 80 -5.30 -8.82 -10.92
C LEU A 80 -4.89 -7.85 -12.06
N ARG A 81 -5.16 -6.55 -11.87
CA ARG A 81 -4.86 -5.47 -12.83
C ARG A 81 -3.40 -5.04 -12.84
N ILE A 82 -2.59 -5.53 -11.90
CA ILE A 82 -1.17 -5.16 -11.80
C ILE A 82 -0.45 -5.41 -13.13
N PRO A 83 0.22 -4.41 -13.73
CA PRO A 83 0.96 -4.60 -14.95
C PRO A 83 2.19 -5.48 -14.71
N MET A 84 2.44 -6.44 -15.62
CA MET A 84 3.67 -7.26 -15.57
C MET A 84 4.94 -6.41 -15.68
N GLU A 85 4.83 -5.26 -16.36
CA GLU A 85 5.92 -4.29 -16.55
C GLU A 85 6.18 -3.37 -15.35
N SER A 86 5.33 -3.44 -14.29
CA SER A 86 5.51 -2.59 -13.12
C SER A 86 6.82 -2.88 -12.39
N GLN A 87 7.41 -1.83 -11.77
CA GLN A 87 8.63 -1.95 -10.96
C GLN A 87 8.50 -3.03 -9.88
N ILE A 88 7.31 -3.14 -9.29
CA ILE A 88 7.00 -4.13 -8.25
C ILE A 88 7.16 -5.54 -8.79
N VAL A 89 6.58 -5.87 -9.95
CA VAL A 89 6.65 -7.21 -10.54
C VAL A 89 8.07 -7.51 -11.03
N LYS A 90 8.71 -6.57 -11.75
CA LYS A 90 10.09 -6.75 -12.25
C LYS A 90 11.12 -7.05 -11.16
N THR A 91 10.88 -6.57 -9.97
CA THR A 91 11.80 -6.73 -8.83
C THR A 91 11.34 -7.76 -7.80
N ALA A 92 10.27 -8.52 -8.08
CA ALA A 92 9.68 -9.45 -7.11
C ALA A 92 10.62 -10.62 -6.74
N LYS A 93 11.54 -11.00 -7.62
CA LYS A 93 12.57 -12.02 -7.30
C LYS A 93 13.63 -11.54 -6.28
N HIS A 94 13.74 -10.23 -6.07
CA HIS A 94 14.73 -9.62 -5.16
C HIS A 94 14.09 -9.06 -3.90
N ILE A 95 12.87 -8.53 -4.00
CA ILE A 95 12.13 -7.95 -2.88
C ILE A 95 10.82 -8.73 -2.72
N PRO A 96 10.60 -9.42 -1.58
CA PRO A 96 9.40 -10.22 -1.36
C PRO A 96 8.14 -9.43 -1.67
N THR A 97 7.27 -10.00 -2.49
CA THR A 97 6.09 -9.32 -3.01
C THR A 97 4.87 -10.24 -2.97
N ILE A 98 3.78 -9.73 -2.43
CA ILE A 98 2.49 -10.42 -2.35
C ILE A 98 1.45 -9.58 -3.10
N VAL A 99 0.65 -10.24 -3.94
CA VAL A 99 -0.57 -9.66 -4.52
C VAL A 99 -1.77 -10.35 -3.91
N ALA A 100 -2.60 -9.59 -3.21
CA ALA A 100 -3.88 -10.05 -2.69
C ALA A 100 -4.97 -9.82 -3.74
N HIS A 101 -5.73 -10.87 -4.06
CA HIS A 101 -6.73 -10.82 -5.13
C HIS A 101 -8.06 -11.48 -4.72
N ALA A 102 -9.12 -11.15 -5.44
CA ALA A 102 -10.47 -11.63 -5.16
C ALA A 102 -11.12 -12.36 -6.34
N VAL A 103 -10.44 -12.44 -7.48
CA VAL A 103 -10.86 -13.17 -8.68
C VAL A 103 -9.78 -14.17 -9.08
N HIS A 104 -10.15 -15.22 -9.79
CA HIS A 104 -9.21 -16.16 -10.39
C HIS A 104 -9.00 -15.82 -11.87
N ASP A 105 -7.72 -15.74 -12.26
CA ASP A 105 -7.23 -15.64 -13.63
C ASP A 105 -5.97 -16.51 -13.71
N GLU A 106 -6.14 -17.74 -14.16
CA GLU A 106 -5.08 -18.77 -14.16
C GLU A 106 -3.83 -18.31 -14.92
N GLU A 107 -4.00 -17.66 -16.06
CA GLU A 107 -2.88 -17.17 -16.87
C GLU A 107 -2.13 -16.06 -16.15
N LYS A 108 -2.85 -15.06 -15.60
CA LYS A 108 -2.25 -13.97 -14.85
C LYS A 108 -1.58 -14.44 -13.55
N GLU A 109 -2.24 -15.34 -12.83
CA GLU A 109 -1.67 -15.95 -11.62
C GLU A 109 -0.38 -16.70 -11.91
N LYS A 110 -0.33 -17.45 -13.02
CA LYS A 110 0.86 -18.16 -13.46
C LYS A 110 1.99 -17.19 -13.78
N GLN A 111 1.73 -16.17 -14.60
CA GLN A 111 2.72 -15.16 -14.98
C GLN A 111 3.29 -14.44 -13.72
N LEU A 112 2.46 -14.06 -12.77
CA LEU A 112 2.89 -13.43 -11.53
C LEU A 112 3.77 -14.35 -10.68
N LYS A 113 3.41 -15.63 -10.54
CA LYS A 113 4.22 -16.64 -9.83
C LYS A 113 5.58 -16.84 -10.48
N GLU A 114 5.63 -16.94 -11.82
CA GLU A 114 6.89 -17.05 -12.58
C GLU A 114 7.78 -15.82 -12.43
N ALA A 115 7.18 -14.63 -12.26
CA ALA A 115 7.90 -13.41 -11.95
C ALA A 115 8.39 -13.32 -10.49
N GLY A 116 8.01 -14.27 -9.61
CA GLY A 116 8.42 -14.32 -8.21
C GLY A 116 7.45 -13.61 -7.25
N VAL A 117 6.22 -13.37 -7.69
CA VAL A 117 5.16 -12.79 -6.85
C VAL A 117 4.39 -13.91 -6.15
N ASP A 118 4.25 -13.80 -4.83
CA ASP A 118 3.33 -14.61 -4.05
C ASP A 118 1.90 -14.11 -4.19
N LEU A 119 0.93 -15.04 -4.17
CA LEU A 119 -0.48 -14.69 -4.27
C LEU A 119 -1.24 -15.06 -2.98
N ILE A 120 -2.15 -14.20 -2.58
CA ILE A 120 -3.14 -14.49 -1.53
C ILE A 120 -4.53 -14.24 -2.08
N PHE A 121 -5.29 -15.31 -2.27
CA PHE A 121 -6.72 -15.19 -2.54
C PHE A 121 -7.47 -14.83 -1.25
N SER A 122 -8.26 -13.75 -1.29
CA SER A 122 -9.10 -13.28 -0.20
C SER A 122 -10.25 -12.49 -0.80
N SER A 123 -11.48 -12.96 -0.66
CA SER A 123 -12.61 -12.39 -1.40
C SER A 123 -13.86 -12.26 -0.54
N VAL A 124 -14.46 -11.08 -0.61
CA VAL A 124 -15.84 -10.80 -0.20
C VAL A 124 -16.48 -9.93 -1.29
N ASP A 125 -17.60 -10.35 -1.84
CA ASP A 125 -18.32 -9.64 -2.90
C ASP A 125 -17.43 -9.20 -4.08
N GLY A 126 -16.48 -10.07 -4.50
CA GLY A 126 -15.54 -9.79 -5.59
C GLY A 126 -14.45 -8.74 -5.29
N GLN A 127 -14.33 -8.35 -4.04
CA GLN A 127 -13.28 -7.46 -3.56
C GLN A 127 -12.38 -8.18 -2.56
N VAL A 128 -11.13 -7.73 -2.40
CA VAL A 128 -10.25 -8.25 -1.36
C VAL A 128 -10.87 -8.02 0.02
N ASP A 129 -11.13 -9.10 0.74
CA ASP A 129 -11.51 -9.05 2.15
C ASP A 129 -10.28 -8.71 3.00
N PHE A 130 -10.21 -7.45 3.45
CA PHE A 130 -9.08 -6.99 4.25
C PHE A 130 -8.96 -7.74 5.58
N CYS A 131 -10.08 -8.09 6.22
CA CYS A 131 -10.07 -8.79 7.50
C CYS A 131 -9.54 -10.24 7.38
N ASP A 132 -9.89 -10.93 6.31
CA ASP A 132 -9.36 -12.26 6.00
C ASP A 132 -7.88 -12.18 5.55
N LEU A 133 -7.55 -11.20 4.70
CA LEU A 133 -6.18 -10.97 4.24
C LEU A 133 -5.19 -10.82 5.41
N VAL A 134 -5.49 -9.94 6.37
CA VAL A 134 -4.55 -9.71 7.49
C VAL A 134 -4.39 -10.93 8.38
N LYS A 135 -5.42 -11.78 8.53
CA LYS A 135 -5.31 -13.07 9.21
C LYS A 135 -4.41 -14.05 8.46
N LYS A 136 -4.52 -14.09 7.13
CA LYS A 136 -3.65 -14.90 6.27
C LYS A 136 -2.21 -14.43 6.31
N MET A 137 -1.99 -13.11 6.36
CA MET A 137 -0.66 -12.53 6.52
C MET A 137 -0.04 -12.88 7.87
N ALA A 138 -0.79 -12.80 8.97
CA ALA A 138 -0.32 -13.22 10.29
C ALA A 138 0.13 -14.70 10.31
N LYS A 139 -0.62 -15.60 9.68
CA LYS A 139 -0.24 -17.02 9.54
C LYS A 139 1.06 -17.23 8.76
N ARG A 140 1.47 -16.27 7.92
CA ARG A 140 2.75 -16.25 7.19
C ARG A 140 3.89 -15.59 7.99
N GLY A 141 3.66 -15.24 9.26
CA GLY A 141 4.65 -14.61 10.13
C GLY A 141 4.80 -13.10 9.94
N ILE A 142 3.93 -12.45 9.19
CA ILE A 142 3.92 -10.99 9.03
C ILE A 142 3.27 -10.39 10.28
N ASP A 143 4.07 -9.66 11.07
CA ASP A 143 3.67 -9.13 12.39
C ASP A 143 3.21 -7.68 12.34
N SER A 144 3.59 -6.93 11.30
CA SER A 144 3.28 -5.52 11.19
C SER A 144 3.09 -5.07 9.73
N ILE A 145 2.18 -4.13 9.51
CA ILE A 145 1.81 -3.60 8.20
C ILE A 145 1.83 -2.08 8.25
N LEU A 146 2.58 -1.45 7.34
CA LEU A 146 2.48 -0.03 7.05
C LEU A 146 1.64 0.18 5.78
N ILE A 147 0.48 0.80 5.91
CA ILE A 147 -0.39 1.12 4.77
C ILE A 147 -0.07 2.52 4.28
N GLU A 148 0.34 2.65 3.01
CA GLU A 148 0.87 3.92 2.48
C GLU A 148 0.07 4.52 1.34
N GLY A 149 -1.00 3.97 0.87
CA GLY A 149 -1.56 4.62 -0.29
C GLY A 149 -2.90 4.14 -0.81
N GLY A 150 -3.51 5.08 -1.57
CA GLY A 150 -4.81 4.94 -2.19
C GLY A 150 -5.94 5.43 -1.27
N GLY A 151 -6.50 6.63 -1.51
CA GLY A 151 -7.59 7.17 -0.68
C GLY A 151 -8.77 6.20 -0.56
N THR A 152 -9.17 5.56 -1.65
CA THR A 152 -10.22 4.53 -1.63
C THR A 152 -9.83 3.34 -0.76
N PHE A 153 -8.56 2.91 -0.82
CA PHE A 153 -8.07 1.80 0.00
C PHE A 153 -7.99 2.19 1.48
N HIS A 154 -7.55 3.41 1.79
CA HIS A 154 -7.58 3.94 3.16
C HIS A 154 -8.99 3.91 3.76
N GLY A 155 -10.01 4.30 3.00
CA GLY A 155 -11.40 4.22 3.43
C GLY A 155 -11.85 2.81 3.78
N THR A 156 -11.47 1.81 2.97
CA THR A 156 -11.74 0.39 3.25
C THR A 156 -11.05 -0.08 4.53
N VAL A 157 -9.78 0.28 4.70
CA VAL A 157 -9.00 -0.10 5.88
C VAL A 157 -9.56 0.53 7.14
N LEU A 158 -9.92 1.82 7.12
CA LEU A 158 -10.54 2.51 8.27
C LEU A 158 -11.87 1.88 8.67
N LYS A 159 -12.72 1.54 7.70
CA LYS A 159 -14.01 0.87 7.95
C LYS A 159 -13.84 -0.51 8.63
N SER A 160 -12.72 -1.18 8.45
CA SER A 160 -12.45 -2.47 9.09
C SER A 160 -12.31 -2.38 10.61
N GLY A 161 -12.02 -1.18 11.16
CA GLY A 161 -11.75 -0.99 12.59
C GLY A 161 -10.45 -1.61 13.10
N LEU A 162 -9.56 -2.08 12.20
CA LEU A 162 -8.34 -2.81 12.56
C LEU A 162 -7.08 -1.95 12.66
N VAL A 163 -7.17 -0.64 12.36
CA VAL A 163 -6.02 0.28 12.39
C VAL A 163 -5.62 0.58 13.83
N ASP A 164 -4.37 0.30 14.17
CA ASP A 164 -3.79 0.56 15.49
C ASP A 164 -3.16 1.94 15.60
N ARG A 165 -2.64 2.48 14.49
CA ARG A 165 -1.95 3.76 14.47
C ARG A 165 -2.12 4.49 13.15
N ILE A 166 -2.20 5.82 13.24
CA ILE A 166 -2.23 6.71 12.09
C ILE A 166 -1.02 7.65 12.16
N TYR A 167 -0.26 7.73 11.07
CA TYR A 167 0.77 8.72 10.81
C TYR A 167 0.22 9.74 9.81
N CYS A 168 -0.21 10.89 10.31
CA CYS A 168 -0.68 11.99 9.48
C CYS A 168 0.44 13.03 9.33
N TYR A 169 0.90 13.24 8.10
CA TYR A 169 1.84 14.30 7.76
C TYR A 169 1.08 15.51 7.23
N MET A 170 1.09 16.59 7.97
CA MET A 170 0.41 17.83 7.59
C MET A 170 1.42 18.81 6.96
N ALA A 171 1.23 19.14 5.70
CA ALA A 171 2.05 20.14 5.02
C ALA A 171 1.48 21.54 5.25
N PRO A 172 2.30 22.56 5.50
CA PRO A 172 1.87 23.96 5.65
C PRO A 172 1.53 24.57 4.28
N LYS A 173 0.59 23.95 3.57
CA LYS A 173 0.12 24.33 2.24
C LYS A 173 -1.39 24.25 2.18
N LEU A 174 -1.97 25.01 1.26
CA LEU A 174 -3.39 24.98 0.94
C LEU A 174 -3.52 24.63 -0.55
N ILE A 175 -4.40 23.69 -0.87
CA ILE A 175 -4.73 23.35 -2.27
C ILE A 175 -6.04 24.01 -2.67
N GLY A 176 -7.03 24.03 -1.77
CA GLY A 176 -8.36 24.59 -2.05
C GLY A 176 -9.16 23.76 -3.06
N GLY A 177 -10.36 24.26 -3.39
CA GLY A 177 -11.24 23.65 -4.39
C GLY A 177 -12.11 22.51 -3.86
N LYS A 178 -13.39 22.49 -4.27
CA LYS A 178 -14.36 21.45 -3.91
C LYS A 178 -13.97 20.07 -4.41
N GLU A 179 -13.37 20.01 -5.60
CA GLU A 179 -13.02 18.77 -6.32
C GLU A 179 -11.64 18.20 -5.92
N ALA A 180 -10.89 18.94 -5.08
CA ALA A 180 -9.59 18.43 -4.60
C ALA A 180 -9.80 17.24 -3.65
N LYS A 181 -9.03 16.15 -3.86
CA LYS A 181 -9.19 14.88 -3.16
C LYS A 181 -8.84 15.01 -1.67
N SER A 182 -9.69 14.44 -0.83
CA SER A 182 -9.46 14.28 0.63
C SER A 182 -9.05 12.84 0.96
N PRO A 183 -8.48 12.59 2.15
CA PRO A 183 -8.12 11.26 2.63
C PRO A 183 -9.29 10.27 2.61
#